data_d4ad9e0e188ae721963f70acf2a27965
#
_entry.id   d4ad9e0e188ae721963f70acf2a27965
#
_cell.length_a   1.000
_cell.length_b   1.000
_cell.length_c   1.000
_cell.angle_alpha   90.00
_cell.angle_beta   90.00
_cell.angle_gamma   90.00
#
_symmetry.space_group_name_H-M   'P 1'
#
loop_
_entity.id
_entity.type
_entity.pdbx_description
1 polymer ?
#
loop_
_entity_poly.entity_id
_entity_poly.type
_entity_poly.pdbx_seq_one_letter_code
_entity_poly.pdbx_strand_id
1 'polypeptide(L)'
;MQLYPTRTAAHLAVAGVAVVGVGILAREPAIVGWGGAMLLAIAVARAVTLVSVSRIRAAGFEMLWSGPRRVHRVARGTTLEIEAEVRNRDTLAARYVKLRAVASSQLEVEIEPRAGEVAASGRLKVKVKVTAPRVGQHGVHGLALEVHGASGLFEVPLTFANPYGVEVLPRPFATYLMQPRGGRSHLMAASGRPGRTRGEGTDLRELREHQPGDPFRRIAWKASARRGTLMVRDFEREERDVVWVVLAANVDLWAGPVGRAPLDLAIDEVAAVATRHLSRGDRVGLVITAPGLKVTIPADVGPTQGHKIAHALTVGAGTYDAHRSDLDESDAAVRVLEHLRPLDARGLSDVRRGDLDKLSARADAMRARAPFAAAAPFGRSLRERTLRRYLASFGIESPPKLTSDRREADVSLVEALAQLGRTKPRASLVHVVAPPPDAEALPKLGEAVRRLARQGAAVSWSVPPIEPALSPPWEDPTRTPPDEEEPLLPPRGRAEFARLAPIAAEAVRIRARAAQGRREAGLRKLGVRVIRVKHAPTARDSELAEEPAPAPAEARAS
;
A
#
# COMPACT_ATOMS: atom_id res chain seq x y z
N MET A 1 30.61 -9.04 16.12
CA MET A 1 30.39 -9.50 14.75
C MET A 1 29.81 -10.91 14.82
N GLN A 2 28.62 -11.15 14.29
CA GLN A 2 27.97 -12.45 14.37
C GLN A 2 28.28 -13.21 13.07
N LEU A 3 28.95 -14.35 13.22
CA LEU A 3 29.14 -15.36 12.20
C LEU A 3 28.12 -16.45 12.45
N TYR A 4 27.39 -16.80 11.42
CA TYR A 4 26.40 -17.87 11.53
C TYR A 4 26.97 -19.15 10.89
N PRO A 5 26.90 -20.30 11.57
CA PRO A 5 27.27 -21.56 10.96
C PRO A 5 26.24 -21.97 9.90
N THR A 6 26.72 -22.43 8.75
CA THR A 6 25.84 -23.04 7.74
C THR A 6 25.32 -24.42 8.21
N ARG A 7 24.28 -24.94 7.57
CA ARG A 7 23.80 -26.31 7.86
C ARG A 7 24.91 -27.34 7.71
N THR A 8 25.80 -27.15 6.73
CA THR A 8 26.97 -28.01 6.53
C THR A 8 27.92 -27.99 7.73
N ALA A 9 28.19 -26.81 8.29
CA ALA A 9 29.03 -26.69 9.48
C ALA A 9 28.40 -27.37 10.70
N ALA A 10 27.08 -27.25 10.87
CA ALA A 10 26.35 -27.89 11.94
C ALA A 10 26.40 -29.42 11.82
N HIS A 11 26.15 -29.97 10.61
CA HIS A 11 26.25 -31.41 10.36
C HIS A 11 27.68 -31.92 10.58
N LEU A 12 28.67 -31.19 10.11
CA LEU A 12 30.08 -31.56 10.29
C LEU A 12 30.47 -31.54 11.79
N ALA A 13 29.96 -30.59 12.57
CA ALA A 13 30.18 -30.54 14.01
C ALA A 13 29.55 -31.75 14.72
N VAL A 14 28.29 -32.06 14.40
CA VAL A 14 27.60 -33.23 14.97
C VAL A 14 28.34 -34.51 14.59
N ALA A 15 28.73 -34.67 13.31
CA ALA A 15 29.51 -35.81 12.85
C ALA A 15 30.87 -35.91 13.57
N GLY A 16 31.59 -34.80 13.71
CA GLY A 16 32.87 -34.74 14.43
C GLY A 16 32.74 -35.20 15.89
N VAL A 17 31.72 -34.68 16.60
CA VAL A 17 31.44 -35.08 17.99
C VAL A 17 31.06 -36.56 18.07
N ALA A 18 30.22 -37.06 17.14
CA ALA A 18 29.83 -38.48 17.09
C ALA A 18 31.04 -39.40 16.87
N VAL A 19 31.93 -39.03 15.92
CA VAL A 19 33.15 -39.80 15.62
C VAL A 19 34.10 -39.80 16.83
N VAL A 20 34.28 -38.67 17.54
CA VAL A 20 35.05 -38.63 18.79
C VAL A 20 34.43 -39.56 19.86
N GLY A 21 33.12 -39.49 20.00
CA GLY A 21 32.39 -40.37 20.95
C GLY A 21 32.56 -41.87 20.66
N VAL A 22 32.43 -42.26 19.38
CA VAL A 22 32.67 -43.64 18.93
C VAL A 22 34.12 -44.05 19.19
N GLY A 23 35.10 -43.20 18.86
CA GLY A 23 36.51 -43.46 19.08
C GLY A 23 36.87 -43.65 20.55
N ILE A 24 36.29 -42.89 21.47
CA ILE A 24 36.45 -43.04 22.92
C ILE A 24 35.85 -44.38 23.37
N LEU A 25 34.65 -44.74 22.93
CA LEU A 25 33.99 -45.98 23.28
C LEU A 25 34.74 -47.20 22.76
N ALA A 26 35.25 -47.13 21.51
CA ALA A 26 36.05 -48.14 20.87
C ALA A 26 37.50 -48.20 21.42
N ARG A 27 37.93 -47.23 22.19
CA ARG A 27 39.34 -47.04 22.67
C ARG A 27 40.35 -46.96 21.51
N GLU A 28 39.92 -46.45 20.37
CA GLU A 28 40.73 -46.31 19.17
C GLU A 28 41.19 -44.83 18.96
N PRO A 29 42.46 -44.52 19.28
CA PRO A 29 42.96 -43.12 19.21
C PRO A 29 42.97 -42.56 17.77
N ALA A 30 43.05 -43.39 16.74
CA ALA A 30 42.94 -42.96 15.36
C ALA A 30 41.56 -42.36 15.05
N ILE A 31 40.48 -42.98 15.51
CA ILE A 31 39.11 -42.50 15.30
C ILE A 31 38.89 -41.18 16.05
N VAL A 32 39.39 -41.09 17.28
CA VAL A 32 39.37 -39.81 18.05
C VAL A 32 40.07 -38.69 17.28
N GLY A 33 41.28 -39.02 16.69
CA GLY A 33 42.03 -38.07 15.86
C GLY A 33 41.23 -37.58 14.63
N TRP A 34 40.52 -38.46 13.95
CA TRP A 34 39.66 -38.07 12.80
C TRP A 34 38.52 -37.13 13.22
N GLY A 35 37.79 -37.42 14.30
CA GLY A 35 36.75 -36.56 14.79
C GLY A 35 37.32 -35.22 15.30
N GLY A 36 38.46 -35.23 15.97
CA GLY A 36 39.21 -34.03 16.36
C GLY A 36 39.62 -33.16 15.19
N ALA A 37 40.11 -33.76 14.09
CA ALA A 37 40.45 -33.08 12.87
C ALA A 37 39.25 -32.36 12.22
N MET A 38 38.07 -33.01 12.23
CA MET A 38 36.82 -32.42 11.76
C MET A 38 36.44 -31.15 12.58
N LEU A 39 36.53 -31.24 13.91
CA LEU A 39 36.26 -30.10 14.78
C LEU A 39 37.30 -28.98 14.64
N LEU A 40 38.58 -29.34 14.47
CA LEU A 40 39.63 -28.38 14.21
C LEU A 40 39.43 -27.66 12.87
N ALA A 41 39.02 -28.40 11.82
CA ALA A 41 38.68 -27.82 10.50
C ALA A 41 37.60 -26.74 10.62
N ILE A 42 36.56 -26.97 11.45
CA ILE A 42 35.52 -25.98 11.71
C ILE A 42 36.09 -24.74 12.43
N ALA A 43 36.96 -24.94 13.42
CA ALA A 43 37.58 -23.83 14.15
C ALA A 43 38.49 -22.99 13.22
N VAL A 44 39.30 -23.65 12.38
CA VAL A 44 40.13 -22.99 11.36
C VAL A 44 39.25 -22.24 10.34
N ALA A 45 38.18 -22.88 9.85
CA ALA A 45 37.26 -22.23 8.93
C ALA A 45 36.61 -20.98 9.53
N ARG A 46 36.25 -21.02 10.83
CA ARG A 46 35.77 -19.85 11.55
C ARG A 46 36.78 -18.73 11.62
N ALA A 47 38.04 -19.06 11.96
CA ALA A 47 39.12 -18.07 12.05
C ALA A 47 39.40 -17.42 10.68
N VAL A 48 39.48 -18.23 9.62
CA VAL A 48 39.69 -17.74 8.24
C VAL A 48 38.51 -16.85 7.81
N THR A 49 37.30 -17.24 8.13
CA THR A 49 36.10 -16.43 7.80
C THR A 49 36.10 -15.10 8.55
N LEU A 50 36.52 -15.08 9.83
CA LEU A 50 36.65 -13.83 10.59
C LEU A 50 37.66 -12.87 9.95
N VAL A 51 38.81 -13.37 9.53
CA VAL A 51 39.84 -12.56 8.84
C VAL A 51 39.32 -12.05 7.50
N SER A 52 38.70 -12.91 6.68
CA SER A 52 38.14 -12.54 5.38
C SER A 52 37.08 -11.47 5.51
N VAL A 53 36.19 -11.62 6.49
CA VAL A 53 35.11 -10.66 6.72
C VAL A 53 35.62 -9.33 7.25
N SER A 54 36.66 -9.32 8.09
CA SER A 54 37.27 -8.06 8.52
C SER A 54 37.81 -7.29 7.32
N ARG A 55 38.38 -7.97 6.32
CA ARG A 55 38.83 -7.38 5.05
C ARG A 55 37.67 -6.89 4.19
N ILE A 56 36.64 -7.73 3.98
CA ILE A 56 35.42 -7.33 3.23
C ILE A 56 34.79 -6.07 3.83
N ARG A 57 34.80 -5.95 5.15
CA ARG A 57 34.28 -4.77 5.84
C ARG A 57 35.18 -3.54 5.70
N ALA A 58 36.49 -3.71 5.59
CA ALA A 58 37.44 -2.64 5.39
C ALA A 58 37.46 -2.15 3.93
N ALA A 59 37.48 -3.08 2.96
CA ALA A 59 37.46 -2.78 1.54
C ALA A 59 36.08 -2.40 1.01
N GLY A 60 35.04 -3.03 1.53
CA GLY A 60 33.65 -2.69 1.32
C GLY A 60 32.96 -3.39 0.15
N PHE A 61 31.75 -3.82 0.40
CA PHE A 61 30.75 -4.02 -0.64
C PHE A 61 29.92 -2.74 -0.77
N GLU A 62 29.55 -2.38 -1.97
CA GLU A 62 28.61 -1.30 -2.26
C GLU A 62 27.42 -1.84 -3.02
N MET A 63 26.25 -1.31 -2.70
CA MET A 63 25.02 -1.55 -3.46
C MET A 63 24.51 -0.24 -4.03
N LEU A 64 24.30 -0.20 -5.33
CA LEU A 64 23.82 0.96 -6.07
C LEU A 64 22.62 0.57 -6.93
N TRP A 65 21.59 1.42 -6.94
CA TRP A 65 20.51 1.30 -7.92
C TRP A 65 20.96 1.88 -9.26
N SER A 66 20.70 1.17 -10.35
CA SER A 66 20.95 1.65 -11.70
C SER A 66 19.85 2.66 -12.07
N GLY A 67 20.19 3.93 -12.09
CA GLY A 67 19.27 4.99 -12.49
C GLY A 67 19.25 6.18 -11.53
N PRO A 68 18.87 7.37 -12.05
CA PRO A 68 18.91 8.62 -11.28
C PRO A 68 17.71 8.79 -10.35
N ARG A 69 16.59 8.10 -10.60
CA ARG A 69 15.36 8.24 -9.83
C ARG A 69 15.40 7.35 -8.60
N ARG A 70 15.03 7.91 -7.46
CA ARG A 70 14.89 7.20 -6.18
C ARG A 70 13.45 6.88 -5.83
N VAL A 71 12.50 7.41 -6.59
CA VAL A 71 11.07 7.17 -6.41
C VAL A 71 10.45 6.91 -7.78
N HIS A 72 9.74 5.81 -7.90
CA HIS A 72 8.91 5.51 -9.07
C HIS A 72 7.43 5.53 -8.70
N ARG A 73 6.63 6.06 -9.62
CA ARG A 73 5.17 6.02 -9.56
C ARG A 73 4.66 4.91 -10.44
N VAL A 74 3.89 4.02 -9.86
CA VAL A 74 3.31 2.88 -10.57
C VAL A 74 1.81 2.77 -10.28
N ALA A 75 1.07 2.14 -11.19
CA ALA A 75 -0.32 1.79 -10.93
C ALA A 75 -0.39 0.56 -10.01
N ARG A 76 -1.41 0.48 -9.19
CA ARG A 76 -1.66 -0.70 -8.37
C ARG A 76 -1.71 -1.98 -9.22
N GLY A 77 -1.02 -3.02 -8.78
CA GLY A 77 -0.97 -4.33 -9.44
C GLY A 77 -0.08 -4.38 -10.68
N THR A 78 0.75 -3.35 -10.93
CA THR A 78 1.77 -3.40 -11.98
C THR A 78 3.11 -3.84 -11.40
N THR A 79 3.89 -4.54 -12.21
CA THR A 79 5.25 -4.95 -11.86
C THR A 79 6.25 -3.93 -12.38
N LEU A 80 7.16 -3.50 -11.52
CA LEU A 80 8.27 -2.60 -11.83
C LEU A 80 9.57 -3.40 -11.81
N GLU A 81 10.38 -3.31 -12.85
CA GLU A 81 11.73 -3.85 -12.85
C GLU A 81 12.74 -2.76 -12.52
N ILE A 82 13.59 -3.03 -11.51
CA ILE A 82 14.65 -2.15 -11.05
C ILE A 82 15.95 -2.93 -11.14
N GLU A 83 17.00 -2.30 -11.64
CA GLU A 83 18.33 -2.90 -11.64
C GLU A 83 19.15 -2.35 -10.48
N ALA A 84 19.89 -3.25 -9.83
CA ALA A 84 20.86 -2.95 -8.81
C ALA A 84 22.23 -3.51 -9.19
N GLU A 85 23.28 -2.86 -8.75
CA GLU A 85 24.66 -3.37 -8.84
C GLU A 85 25.19 -3.57 -7.43
N VAL A 86 25.67 -4.79 -7.16
CA VAL A 86 26.46 -5.11 -5.98
C VAL A 86 27.93 -5.10 -6.41
N ARG A 87 28.71 -4.20 -5.84
CA ARG A 87 30.14 -4.04 -6.17
C ARG A 87 31.00 -4.55 -5.04
N ASN A 88 31.96 -5.37 -5.39
CA ASN A 88 33.02 -5.80 -4.49
C ASN A 88 34.25 -4.91 -4.70
N ARG A 89 34.68 -4.20 -3.67
CA ARG A 89 35.90 -3.37 -3.72
C ARG A 89 37.15 -4.10 -3.22
N ASP A 90 37.00 -5.35 -2.75
CA ASP A 90 38.13 -6.17 -2.31
C ASP A 90 38.84 -6.79 -3.51
N THR A 91 40.13 -7.06 -3.32
CA THR A 91 40.98 -7.82 -4.24
C THR A 91 40.70 -9.33 -4.21
N LEU A 92 39.85 -9.80 -3.31
CA LEU A 92 39.41 -11.19 -3.22
C LEU A 92 37.96 -11.32 -3.73
N ALA A 93 37.72 -12.38 -4.52
CA ALA A 93 36.39 -12.71 -4.98
C ALA A 93 35.54 -13.26 -3.84
N ALA A 94 34.27 -12.86 -3.79
CA ALA A 94 33.24 -13.49 -2.96
C ALA A 94 32.56 -14.58 -3.79
N ARG A 95 32.97 -15.84 -3.58
CA ARG A 95 32.57 -16.97 -4.43
C ARG A 95 31.10 -17.33 -4.35
N TYR A 96 30.45 -17.06 -3.22
CA TYR A 96 29.03 -17.31 -3.04
C TYR A 96 28.40 -16.20 -2.21
N VAL A 97 27.52 -15.49 -2.85
CA VAL A 97 26.74 -14.41 -2.22
C VAL A 97 25.27 -14.71 -2.49
N LYS A 98 24.49 -14.92 -1.43
CA LYS A 98 23.05 -15.07 -1.53
C LYS A 98 22.40 -13.72 -1.29
N LEU A 99 21.40 -13.40 -2.09
CA LEU A 99 20.75 -12.09 -2.13
C LEU A 99 19.31 -12.19 -1.66
N ARG A 100 18.90 -11.21 -0.85
CA ARG A 100 17.52 -11.04 -0.43
C ARG A 100 17.14 -9.56 -0.44
N ALA A 101 15.96 -9.22 -0.96
CA ALA A 101 15.45 -7.85 -0.83
C ALA A 101 14.98 -7.60 0.60
N VAL A 102 15.24 -6.39 1.07
CA VAL A 102 14.62 -5.84 2.27
C VAL A 102 13.62 -4.81 1.78
N ALA A 103 12.33 -5.11 1.89
CA ALA A 103 11.26 -4.28 1.37
C ALA A 103 10.09 -4.18 2.35
N SER A 104 9.19 -3.24 2.10
CA SER A 104 7.91 -3.14 2.82
C SER A 104 7.10 -4.43 2.64
N SER A 105 6.43 -4.87 3.70
CA SER A 105 5.65 -6.13 3.74
C SER A 105 4.50 -6.18 2.73
N GLN A 106 4.12 -5.04 2.19
CA GLN A 106 3.05 -4.88 1.20
C GLN A 106 3.54 -5.02 -0.26
N LEU A 107 4.85 -5.19 -0.46
CA LEU A 107 5.45 -5.40 -1.77
C LEU A 107 5.81 -6.88 -1.94
N GLU A 108 5.49 -7.43 -3.10
CA GLU A 108 6.03 -8.71 -3.55
C GLU A 108 7.32 -8.43 -4.32
N VAL A 109 8.44 -8.99 -3.85
CA VAL A 109 9.76 -8.69 -4.43
C VAL A 109 10.47 -9.97 -4.83
N GLU A 110 10.81 -10.07 -6.10
CA GLU A 110 11.62 -11.15 -6.65
C GLU A 110 12.98 -10.61 -7.09
N ILE A 111 14.03 -11.41 -6.88
CA ILE A 111 15.41 -11.04 -7.23
C ILE A 111 16.00 -12.08 -8.18
N GLU A 112 16.66 -11.60 -9.22
CA GLU A 112 17.43 -12.42 -10.17
C GLU A 112 18.81 -11.78 -10.43
N PRO A 113 19.92 -12.55 -10.22
CA PRO A 113 20.00 -13.87 -9.63
C PRO A 113 19.82 -13.84 -8.10
N ARG A 114 19.30 -14.93 -7.51
CA ARG A 114 19.15 -15.07 -6.04
C ARG A 114 20.50 -15.33 -5.34
N ALA A 115 21.47 -15.85 -6.07
CA ALA A 115 22.82 -16.07 -5.61
C ALA A 115 23.80 -15.96 -6.77
N GLY A 116 25.06 -15.60 -6.47
CA GLY A 116 26.08 -15.47 -7.50
C GLY A 116 27.47 -15.28 -6.91
N GLU A 117 28.46 -15.25 -7.77
CA GLU A 117 29.83 -14.86 -7.44
C GLU A 117 30.04 -13.39 -7.75
N VAL A 118 30.68 -12.68 -6.83
CA VAL A 118 31.14 -11.31 -7.09
C VAL A 118 32.66 -11.34 -7.18
N ALA A 119 33.18 -11.20 -8.39
CA ALA A 119 34.61 -11.24 -8.66
C ALA A 119 35.39 -10.16 -7.85
N ALA A 120 36.70 -10.33 -7.72
CA ALA A 120 37.56 -9.33 -7.15
C ALA A 120 37.45 -8.01 -7.91
N SER A 121 37.23 -6.91 -7.21
CA SER A 121 36.94 -5.60 -7.80
C SER A 121 35.80 -5.59 -8.85
N GLY A 122 34.98 -6.61 -8.82
CA GLY A 122 33.92 -6.88 -9.80
C GLY A 122 32.55 -6.35 -9.39
N ARG A 123 31.58 -6.59 -10.27
CA ARG A 123 30.18 -6.16 -10.10
C ARG A 123 29.24 -7.32 -10.41
N LEU A 124 28.20 -7.45 -9.59
CA LEU A 124 27.09 -8.35 -9.85
C LEU A 124 25.84 -7.50 -10.16
N LYS A 125 25.29 -7.65 -11.34
CA LYS A 125 24.04 -7.03 -11.69
C LYS A 125 22.89 -7.87 -11.17
N VAL A 126 21.92 -7.22 -10.56
CA VAL A 126 20.75 -7.84 -9.92
C VAL A 126 19.51 -7.17 -10.45
N LYS A 127 18.61 -7.94 -11.00
CA LYS A 127 17.27 -7.49 -11.37
C LYS A 127 16.34 -7.70 -10.19
N VAL A 128 15.61 -6.66 -9.82
CA VAL A 128 14.64 -6.67 -8.74
C VAL A 128 13.28 -6.38 -9.35
N LYS A 129 12.40 -7.39 -9.39
CA LYS A 129 11.02 -7.26 -9.82
C LYS A 129 10.17 -6.94 -8.61
N VAL A 130 9.46 -5.83 -8.66
CA VAL A 130 8.63 -5.33 -7.55
C VAL A 130 7.18 -5.26 -8.03
N THR A 131 6.32 -6.07 -7.45
CA THR A 131 4.87 -6.00 -7.68
C THR A 131 4.22 -5.33 -6.48
N ALA A 132 3.37 -4.33 -6.75
CA ALA A 132 2.76 -3.50 -5.74
C ALA A 132 1.23 -3.70 -5.74
N PRO A 133 0.69 -4.64 -4.95
CA PRO A 133 -0.73 -4.97 -4.96
C PRO A 133 -1.61 -3.94 -4.24
N ARG A 134 -1.06 -3.11 -3.35
CA ARG A 134 -1.79 -2.14 -2.52
C ARG A 134 -1.35 -0.71 -2.82
N VAL A 135 -2.32 0.21 -2.82
CA VAL A 135 -2.08 1.67 -2.93
C VAL A 135 -1.34 2.16 -1.69
N GLY A 136 -0.36 3.02 -1.88
CA GLY A 136 0.41 3.59 -0.77
C GLY A 136 1.81 4.04 -1.17
N GLN A 137 2.58 4.46 -0.18
CA GLN A 137 4.00 4.73 -0.31
C GLN A 137 4.78 3.57 0.30
N HIS A 138 5.44 2.81 -0.53
CA HIS A 138 6.19 1.63 -0.15
C HIS A 138 7.67 1.83 -0.48
N GLY A 139 8.53 0.99 0.10
CA GLY A 139 9.96 1.09 -0.15
C GLY A 139 10.64 -0.26 -0.30
N VAL A 140 11.59 -0.32 -1.23
CA VAL A 140 12.64 -1.34 -1.20
C VAL A 140 13.81 -0.71 -0.46
N HIS A 141 14.07 -1.16 0.77
CA HIS A 141 15.02 -0.53 1.67
C HIS A 141 16.47 -0.84 1.34
N GLY A 142 16.68 -1.86 0.51
CA GLY A 142 17.98 -2.29 0.04
C GLY A 142 18.07 -3.79 -0.17
N LEU A 143 19.30 -4.29 -0.22
CA LEU A 143 19.60 -5.72 -0.34
C LEU A 143 20.30 -6.23 0.90
N ALA A 144 19.86 -7.38 1.39
CA ALA A 144 20.60 -8.18 2.37
C ALA A 144 21.41 -9.23 1.61
N LEU A 145 22.71 -9.34 1.94
CA LEU A 145 23.63 -10.28 1.36
C LEU A 145 24.09 -11.25 2.45
N GLU A 146 24.03 -12.53 2.17
CA GLU A 146 24.69 -13.57 2.96
C GLU A 146 25.97 -13.98 2.22
N VAL A 147 27.10 -13.54 2.72
CA VAL A 147 28.41 -13.84 2.11
C VAL A 147 29.00 -15.05 2.80
N HIS A 148 29.22 -16.12 2.05
CA HIS A 148 29.87 -17.32 2.57
C HIS A 148 31.38 -17.11 2.64
N GLY A 149 31.99 -17.52 3.74
CA GLY A 149 33.45 -17.60 3.85
C GLY A 149 34.05 -18.60 2.87
N ALA A 150 35.35 -18.55 2.65
CA ALA A 150 36.07 -19.37 1.67
C ALA A 150 35.84 -20.89 1.84
N SER A 151 35.57 -21.35 3.07
CA SER A 151 35.26 -22.76 3.37
C SER A 151 33.80 -23.14 3.17
N GLY A 152 32.88 -22.18 2.96
CA GLY A 152 31.45 -22.43 2.90
C GLY A 152 30.79 -22.86 4.22
N LEU A 153 31.56 -22.92 5.32
CA LEU A 153 31.06 -23.38 6.63
C LEU A 153 30.45 -22.27 7.47
N PHE A 154 30.76 -21.00 7.18
CA PHE A 154 30.22 -19.86 7.89
C PHE A 154 29.73 -18.79 6.92
N GLU A 155 28.68 -18.11 7.31
CA GLU A 155 28.09 -17.00 6.56
C GLU A 155 28.07 -15.73 7.39
N VAL A 156 28.13 -14.61 6.69
CA VAL A 156 28.10 -13.27 7.27
C VAL A 156 26.97 -12.50 6.63
N PRO A 157 25.99 -12.10 7.40
CA PRO A 157 24.93 -11.23 6.90
C PRO A 157 25.47 -9.80 6.77
N LEU A 158 25.30 -9.24 5.59
CA LEU A 158 25.54 -7.83 5.28
C LEU A 158 24.22 -7.23 4.80
N THR A 159 23.84 -6.09 5.34
CA THR A 159 22.65 -5.38 4.88
C THR A 159 23.08 -4.02 4.32
N PHE A 160 22.71 -3.77 3.08
CA PHE A 160 22.91 -2.49 2.43
C PHE A 160 21.61 -1.74 2.41
N ALA A 161 21.58 -0.68 3.19
CA ALA A 161 20.46 0.22 3.24
C ALA A 161 20.62 1.30 2.18
N ASN A 162 19.99 1.12 1.06
CA ASN A 162 19.90 2.09 -0.01
C ASN A 162 18.42 2.19 -0.44
N PRO A 163 17.63 3.04 0.21
CA PRO A 163 16.19 3.06 0.04
C PRO A 163 15.77 3.53 -1.35
N TYR A 164 14.80 2.82 -1.91
CA TYR A 164 14.15 3.09 -3.17
C TYR A 164 12.64 3.17 -2.96
N GLY A 165 12.03 4.30 -3.29
CA GLY A 165 10.61 4.54 -3.07
C GLY A 165 9.75 4.03 -4.23
N VAL A 166 8.62 3.43 -3.88
CA VAL A 166 7.59 3.02 -4.83
C VAL A 166 6.26 3.66 -4.40
N GLU A 167 5.84 4.69 -5.12
CA GLU A 167 4.55 5.35 -4.90
C GLU A 167 3.50 4.65 -5.78
N VAL A 168 2.58 3.94 -5.14
CA VAL A 168 1.55 3.15 -5.81
C VAL A 168 0.25 3.93 -5.86
N LEU A 169 -0.16 4.29 -7.06
CA LEU A 169 -1.40 5.03 -7.31
C LEU A 169 -2.57 4.08 -7.57
N PRO A 170 -3.81 4.46 -7.21
CA PRO A 170 -4.99 3.76 -7.70
C PRO A 170 -5.01 3.73 -9.23
N ARG A 171 -5.40 2.62 -9.83
CA ARG A 171 -5.39 2.45 -11.30
C ARG A 171 -6.05 3.59 -12.08
N PRO A 172 -7.26 4.07 -11.70
CA PRO A 172 -7.90 5.16 -12.43
C PRO A 172 -7.08 6.45 -12.43
N PHE A 173 -6.44 6.80 -11.30
CA PHE A 173 -5.57 7.97 -11.24
C PHE A 173 -4.28 7.77 -12.00
N ALA A 174 -3.67 6.60 -11.94
CA ALA A 174 -2.48 6.31 -12.74
C ALA A 174 -2.76 6.55 -14.22
N THR A 175 -3.85 6.00 -14.75
CA THR A 175 -4.27 6.21 -16.14
C THR A 175 -4.54 7.69 -16.43
N TYR A 176 -5.29 8.39 -15.56
CA TYR A 176 -5.66 9.80 -15.74
C TYR A 176 -4.44 10.74 -15.73
N LEU A 177 -3.47 10.50 -14.83
CA LEU A 177 -2.30 11.36 -14.66
C LEU A 177 -1.16 11.05 -15.62
N MET A 178 -1.06 9.80 -16.11
CA MET A 178 -0.02 9.35 -17.02
C MET A 178 -0.38 9.49 -18.50
N GLN A 179 -1.65 9.79 -18.82
CA GLN A 179 -2.03 10.06 -20.20
C GLN A 179 -1.26 11.26 -20.77
N PRO A 180 -0.62 11.12 -21.94
CA PRO A 180 0.03 12.24 -22.60
C PRO A 180 -1.03 13.30 -22.94
N ARG A 181 -0.93 14.45 -22.33
CA ARG A 181 -1.80 15.59 -22.61
C ARG A 181 -1.30 16.27 -23.86
N GLY A 182 -1.82 15.83 -25.00
CA GLY A 182 -1.57 16.51 -26.27
C GLY A 182 -2.35 17.82 -26.35
N GLY A 183 -1.63 18.92 -26.62
CA GLY A 183 -2.12 20.14 -27.22
C GLY A 183 -3.30 20.92 -26.61
N ARG A 184 -3.49 22.12 -27.12
CA ARG A 184 -4.55 23.10 -26.76
C ARG A 184 -6.00 22.57 -26.86
N SER A 185 -6.23 21.44 -27.53
CA SER A 185 -7.56 20.87 -27.77
C SER A 185 -8.26 20.37 -26.50
N HIS A 186 -7.51 19.97 -25.46
CA HIS A 186 -8.11 19.46 -24.22
C HIS A 186 -8.63 20.54 -23.26
N LEU A 187 -8.23 21.79 -23.44
CA LEU A 187 -8.79 22.90 -22.65
C LEU A 187 -10.23 23.25 -23.09
N MET A 188 -10.62 22.87 -24.30
CA MET A 188 -11.97 23.14 -24.82
C MET A 188 -12.97 22.01 -24.59
N ALA A 189 -12.50 20.80 -24.25
CA ALA A 189 -13.38 19.65 -23.99
C ALA A 189 -13.93 19.61 -22.55
N ALA A 190 -13.54 20.54 -21.67
CA ALA A 190 -14.00 20.64 -20.31
C ALA A 190 -15.15 21.66 -20.15
N SER A 191 -16.06 21.72 -21.11
CA SER A 191 -17.29 22.49 -20.96
C SER A 191 -18.21 21.80 -19.95
N GLY A 192 -18.65 22.53 -18.93
CA GLY A 192 -19.66 22.08 -17.99
C GLY A 192 -20.97 21.75 -18.69
N ARG A 193 -21.92 21.13 -17.98
CA ARG A 193 -23.28 20.92 -18.50
C ARG A 193 -23.94 22.26 -18.77
N PRO A 194 -24.70 22.39 -19.88
CA PRO A 194 -25.50 23.56 -20.12
C PRO A 194 -26.47 23.78 -18.95
N GLY A 195 -26.31 24.88 -18.24
CA GLY A 195 -27.15 25.26 -17.09
C GLY A 195 -28.40 25.98 -17.57
N ARG A 196 -29.50 25.86 -16.82
CA ARG A 196 -30.75 26.54 -17.11
C ARG A 196 -30.72 28.06 -16.89
N THR A 197 -29.64 28.59 -16.35
CA THR A 197 -29.48 30.01 -16.04
C THR A 197 -28.67 30.75 -17.09
N ARG A 198 -28.93 32.06 -17.28
CA ARG A 198 -28.16 32.95 -18.15
C ARG A 198 -26.71 33.07 -17.68
N GLY A 199 -25.74 33.00 -18.58
CA GLY A 199 -24.34 33.09 -18.25
C GLY A 199 -23.40 33.41 -19.41
N GLU A 200 -22.13 33.05 -19.25
CA GLU A 200 -21.05 33.26 -20.23
C GLU A 200 -20.59 31.96 -20.87
N GLY A 201 -21.49 30.98 -21.03
CA GLY A 201 -21.18 29.70 -21.70
C GLY A 201 -21.02 29.83 -23.20
N THR A 202 -20.72 28.70 -23.83
CA THR A 202 -20.54 28.61 -25.30
C THR A 202 -21.82 28.25 -26.04
N ASP A 203 -22.77 27.64 -25.39
CA ASP A 203 -24.02 27.19 -26.02
C ASP A 203 -25.05 28.29 -26.06
N LEU A 204 -25.57 28.54 -27.27
CA LEU A 204 -26.60 29.53 -27.53
C LEU A 204 -27.93 29.04 -26.94
N ARG A 205 -28.45 29.78 -25.96
CA ARG A 205 -29.75 29.48 -25.34
C ARG A 205 -30.91 30.06 -26.17
N GLU A 206 -30.86 31.38 -26.41
CA GLU A 206 -31.90 32.09 -27.15
C GLU A 206 -31.36 33.37 -27.79
N LEU A 207 -32.11 33.87 -28.74
CA LEU A 207 -31.92 35.22 -29.32
C LEU A 207 -33.03 36.10 -28.76
N ARG A 208 -32.66 37.12 -27.97
CA ARG A 208 -33.60 38.10 -27.45
C ARG A 208 -33.32 39.50 -27.94
N GLU A 209 -34.25 40.41 -27.77
CA GLU A 209 -34.04 41.82 -28.10
C GLU A 209 -33.01 42.43 -27.17
N HIS A 210 -32.21 43.36 -27.70
CA HIS A 210 -31.19 44.11 -26.99
C HIS A 210 -31.81 44.98 -25.91
N GLN A 211 -31.26 44.93 -24.72
CA GLN A 211 -31.61 45.81 -23.61
C GLN A 211 -30.45 46.74 -23.23
N PRO A 212 -30.70 47.96 -22.71
CA PRO A 212 -29.65 48.85 -22.24
C PRO A 212 -28.74 48.11 -21.22
N GLY A 213 -27.43 48.14 -21.48
CA GLY A 213 -26.44 47.43 -20.64
C GLY A 213 -25.92 46.10 -21.24
N ASP A 214 -26.51 45.62 -22.31
CA ASP A 214 -26.01 44.40 -22.99
C ASP A 214 -24.69 44.71 -23.74
N PRO A 215 -23.68 43.83 -23.65
CA PRO A 215 -22.40 44.04 -24.31
C PRO A 215 -22.52 43.88 -25.82
N PHE A 216 -22.02 44.87 -26.60
CA PHE A 216 -22.07 44.91 -28.06
C PHE A 216 -21.51 43.68 -28.75
N ARG A 217 -20.50 43.01 -28.17
CA ARG A 217 -19.93 41.78 -28.70
C ARG A 217 -20.89 40.56 -28.73
N ARG A 218 -22.01 40.66 -28.02
CA ARG A 218 -23.05 39.61 -28.01
C ARG A 218 -24.16 39.85 -29.05
N ILE A 219 -24.13 40.96 -29.76
CA ILE A 219 -25.14 41.23 -30.79
C ILE A 219 -25.03 40.22 -31.93
N ALA A 220 -26.15 39.62 -32.28
CA ALA A 220 -26.30 38.70 -33.37
C ALA A 220 -26.62 39.47 -34.67
N TRP A 221 -25.62 40.14 -35.25
CA TRP A 221 -25.79 41.04 -36.38
C TRP A 221 -26.62 40.45 -37.54
N LYS A 222 -26.39 39.18 -37.89
CA LYS A 222 -27.13 38.49 -38.94
C LYS A 222 -28.63 38.31 -38.61
N ALA A 223 -28.94 38.06 -37.34
CA ALA A 223 -30.33 37.94 -36.89
C ALA A 223 -30.99 39.32 -36.74
N SER A 224 -30.24 40.32 -36.27
CA SER A 224 -30.70 41.68 -36.16
C SER A 224 -31.06 42.30 -37.51
N ALA A 225 -30.22 42.07 -38.53
CA ALA A 225 -30.46 42.54 -39.92
C ALA A 225 -31.72 41.90 -40.53
N ARG A 226 -32.07 40.68 -40.17
CA ARG A 226 -33.28 40.01 -40.67
C ARG A 226 -34.55 40.45 -39.99
N ARG A 227 -34.47 40.81 -38.70
CA ARG A 227 -35.63 41.21 -37.89
C ARG A 227 -35.87 42.69 -37.78
N GLY A 228 -34.92 43.50 -38.22
CA GLY A 228 -35.01 44.98 -38.11
C GLY A 228 -34.86 45.51 -36.68
N THR A 229 -34.62 44.63 -35.70
CA THR A 229 -34.39 44.97 -34.30
C THR A 229 -33.07 44.38 -33.82
N LEU A 230 -32.37 45.06 -32.90
CA LEU A 230 -31.12 44.57 -32.36
C LEU A 230 -31.37 43.30 -31.53
N MET A 231 -30.77 42.20 -31.96
CA MET A 231 -30.88 40.89 -31.28
C MET A 231 -29.57 40.56 -30.56
N VAL A 232 -29.64 40.08 -29.33
CA VAL A 232 -28.49 39.67 -28.54
C VAL A 232 -28.53 38.15 -28.34
N ARG A 233 -27.34 37.53 -28.43
CA ARG A 233 -27.15 36.11 -28.14
C ARG A 233 -27.09 35.93 -26.63
N ASP A 234 -28.03 35.20 -26.09
CA ASP A 234 -28.00 34.78 -24.69
C ASP A 234 -27.46 33.37 -24.62
N PHE A 235 -26.38 33.20 -23.85
CA PHE A 235 -25.70 31.92 -23.72
C PHE A 235 -26.13 31.23 -22.43
N GLU A 236 -26.13 29.92 -22.44
CA GLU A 236 -26.33 29.13 -21.23
C GLU A 236 -25.12 29.27 -20.30
N ARG A 237 -25.35 29.31 -19.02
CA ARG A 237 -24.28 29.27 -18.04
C ARG A 237 -23.75 27.86 -17.97
N GLU A 238 -22.46 27.68 -18.19
CA GLU A 238 -21.80 26.41 -17.90
C GLU A 238 -21.78 26.18 -16.38
N GLU A 239 -22.65 25.28 -15.92
CA GLU A 239 -22.66 24.87 -14.53
C GLU A 239 -21.73 23.67 -14.38
N ARG A 240 -20.66 23.84 -13.60
CA ARG A 240 -19.79 22.75 -13.18
C ARG A 240 -20.37 22.13 -11.94
N ASP A 241 -20.56 20.82 -11.98
CA ASP A 241 -20.99 20.08 -10.82
C ASP A 241 -19.94 20.14 -9.71
N VAL A 242 -20.39 20.25 -8.48
CA VAL A 242 -19.54 20.18 -7.28
C VAL A 242 -19.76 18.82 -6.67
N VAL A 243 -18.77 17.95 -6.83
CA VAL A 243 -18.82 16.54 -6.41
C VAL A 243 -17.94 16.35 -5.19
N TRP A 244 -18.52 15.86 -4.13
CA TRP A 244 -17.77 15.43 -2.96
C TRP A 244 -17.72 13.91 -2.88
N VAL A 245 -16.51 13.37 -2.79
CA VAL A 245 -16.30 11.94 -2.56
C VAL A 245 -15.88 11.76 -1.10
N VAL A 246 -16.57 10.87 -0.41
CA VAL A 246 -16.33 10.59 1.02
C VAL A 246 -15.91 9.13 1.14
N LEU A 247 -14.71 8.89 1.64
CA LEU A 247 -14.20 7.57 1.98
C LEU A 247 -14.26 7.39 3.49
N ALA A 248 -15.07 6.46 3.97
CA ALA A 248 -15.01 6.03 5.37
C ALA A 248 -14.13 4.78 5.48
N ALA A 249 -12.86 4.99 5.79
CA ALA A 249 -11.88 3.92 6.01
C ALA A 249 -12.03 3.33 7.42
N ASN A 250 -13.13 2.62 7.63
CA ASN A 250 -13.48 2.02 8.90
C ASN A 250 -12.81 0.62 9.02
N VAL A 251 -12.73 0.10 10.23
CA VAL A 251 -12.08 -1.18 10.55
C VAL A 251 -12.62 -2.38 9.76
N ASP A 252 -13.90 -2.35 9.39
CA ASP A 252 -14.54 -3.40 8.60
C ASP A 252 -13.94 -3.54 7.19
N LEU A 253 -13.23 -2.52 6.71
CA LEU A 253 -12.62 -2.50 5.39
C LEU A 253 -11.16 -2.98 5.39
N TRP A 254 -10.52 -3.09 6.56
CA TRP A 254 -9.08 -3.34 6.63
C TRP A 254 -8.71 -4.81 6.46
N ALA A 255 -9.58 -5.72 6.89
CA ALA A 255 -9.30 -7.14 6.86
C ALA A 255 -9.39 -7.71 5.44
N GLY A 256 -8.49 -8.62 5.11
CA GLY A 256 -8.48 -9.34 3.84
C GLY A 256 -7.10 -9.41 3.21
N PRO A 257 -6.96 -10.16 2.10
CA PRO A 257 -5.71 -10.30 1.37
C PRO A 257 -5.19 -8.95 0.85
N VAL A 258 -3.86 -8.79 0.82
CA VAL A 258 -3.22 -7.57 0.33
C VAL A 258 -3.61 -7.31 -1.12
N GLY A 259 -4.07 -6.08 -1.41
CA GLY A 259 -4.55 -5.71 -2.74
C GLY A 259 -5.97 -6.17 -3.09
N ARG A 260 -6.61 -6.95 -2.22
CA ARG A 260 -8.00 -7.42 -2.37
C ARG A 260 -8.87 -7.10 -1.16
N ALA A 261 -8.32 -6.46 -0.13
CA ALA A 261 -9.12 -6.02 1.01
C ALA A 261 -10.24 -5.06 0.57
N PRO A 262 -11.37 -5.01 1.26
CA PRO A 262 -12.44 -4.08 0.95
C PRO A 262 -11.97 -2.62 0.85
N LEU A 263 -10.95 -2.22 1.63
CA LEU A 263 -10.35 -0.90 1.56
C LEU A 263 -9.64 -0.65 0.21
N ASP A 264 -8.92 -1.64 -0.31
CA ASP A 264 -8.24 -1.52 -1.60
C ASP A 264 -9.25 -1.26 -2.73
N LEU A 265 -10.40 -1.93 -2.69
CA LEU A 265 -11.49 -1.77 -3.64
C LEU A 265 -12.23 -0.43 -3.45
N ALA A 266 -12.40 0.00 -2.19
CA ALA A 266 -12.99 1.29 -1.87
C ALA A 266 -12.14 2.46 -2.38
N ILE A 267 -10.81 2.36 -2.28
CA ILE A 267 -9.86 3.35 -2.81
C ILE A 267 -9.96 3.44 -4.34
N ASP A 268 -10.03 2.31 -5.02
CA ASP A 268 -10.20 2.29 -6.48
C ASP A 268 -11.54 2.89 -6.92
N GLU A 269 -12.62 2.63 -6.18
CA GLU A 269 -13.93 3.24 -6.46
C GLU A 269 -13.89 4.76 -6.27
N VAL A 270 -13.31 5.24 -5.16
CA VAL A 270 -13.07 6.69 -4.94
C VAL A 270 -12.29 7.29 -6.10
N ALA A 271 -11.22 6.62 -6.51
CA ALA A 271 -10.38 7.07 -7.61
C ALA A 271 -11.14 7.09 -8.94
N ALA A 272 -11.96 6.08 -9.22
CA ALA A 272 -12.76 5.99 -10.44
C ALA A 272 -13.82 7.09 -10.52
N VAL A 273 -14.53 7.35 -9.41
CA VAL A 273 -15.51 8.42 -9.34
C VAL A 273 -14.84 9.79 -9.49
N ALA A 274 -13.75 10.03 -8.75
CA ALA A 274 -13.04 11.31 -8.78
C ALA A 274 -12.45 11.59 -10.19
N THR A 275 -11.80 10.62 -10.82
CA THR A 275 -11.23 10.79 -12.16
C THR A 275 -12.30 11.00 -13.22
N ARG A 276 -13.44 10.31 -13.13
CA ARG A 276 -14.58 10.50 -14.04
C ARG A 276 -15.08 11.95 -14.00
N HIS A 277 -15.24 12.51 -12.82
CA HIS A 277 -15.74 13.88 -12.66
C HIS A 277 -14.67 14.93 -13.01
N LEU A 278 -13.40 14.72 -12.61
CA LEU A 278 -12.31 15.59 -13.00
C LEU A 278 -12.11 15.66 -14.52
N SER A 279 -12.27 14.53 -15.23
CA SER A 279 -12.18 14.49 -16.69
C SER A 279 -13.32 15.23 -17.39
N ARG A 280 -14.47 15.41 -16.73
CA ARG A 280 -15.60 16.22 -17.19
C ARG A 280 -15.45 17.72 -16.88
N GLY A 281 -14.41 18.08 -16.12
CA GLY A 281 -14.20 19.45 -15.67
C GLY A 281 -15.01 19.83 -14.42
N ASP A 282 -15.63 18.88 -13.75
CA ASP A 282 -16.35 19.10 -12.49
C ASP A 282 -15.37 19.45 -11.36
N ARG A 283 -15.88 20.14 -10.33
CA ARG A 283 -15.14 20.40 -9.09
C ARG A 283 -15.24 19.19 -8.18
N VAL A 284 -14.12 18.54 -7.88
CA VAL A 284 -14.10 17.35 -7.04
C VAL A 284 -13.38 17.62 -5.72
N GLY A 285 -14.07 17.39 -4.60
CA GLY A 285 -13.51 17.39 -3.26
C GLY A 285 -13.45 15.97 -2.69
N LEU A 286 -12.56 15.77 -1.72
CA LEU A 286 -12.39 14.48 -1.04
C LEU A 286 -12.46 14.67 0.48
N VAL A 287 -13.17 13.77 1.15
CA VAL A 287 -13.09 13.60 2.61
C VAL A 287 -12.75 12.16 2.90
N ILE A 288 -11.69 11.94 3.67
CA ILE A 288 -11.37 10.62 4.23
C ILE A 288 -11.64 10.68 5.72
N THR A 289 -12.49 9.79 6.20
CA THR A 289 -12.74 9.60 7.64
C THR A 289 -12.26 8.22 8.05
N ALA A 290 -11.48 8.18 9.11
CA ALA A 290 -11.05 6.95 9.75
C ALA A 290 -10.88 7.24 11.24
N PRO A 291 -10.87 6.24 12.12
CA PRO A 291 -10.61 6.46 13.54
C PRO A 291 -9.31 7.27 13.72
N GLY A 292 -9.39 8.43 14.35
CA GLY A 292 -8.24 9.31 14.59
C GLY A 292 -7.68 10.05 13.35
N LEU A 293 -8.26 9.88 12.16
CA LEU A 293 -7.83 10.58 10.93
C LEU A 293 -9.01 11.21 10.22
N LYS A 294 -8.89 12.51 9.95
CA LYS A 294 -9.79 13.22 9.05
C LYS A 294 -8.99 14.04 8.06
N VAL A 295 -9.09 13.69 6.79
CA VAL A 295 -8.48 14.45 5.69
C VAL A 295 -9.58 15.09 4.88
N THR A 296 -9.48 16.39 4.63
CA THR A 296 -10.45 17.11 3.79
C THR A 296 -9.69 17.90 2.72
N ILE A 297 -9.99 17.61 1.46
CA ILE A 297 -9.47 18.32 0.30
C ILE A 297 -10.63 19.10 -0.31
N PRO A 298 -10.55 20.45 -0.33
CA PRO A 298 -11.58 21.29 -0.92
C PRO A 298 -11.85 20.95 -2.38
N ALA A 299 -13.09 21.15 -2.83
CA ALA A 299 -13.48 20.87 -4.21
C ALA A 299 -12.83 21.86 -5.19
N ASP A 300 -12.06 21.32 -6.13
CA ASP A 300 -11.35 22.08 -7.17
C ASP A 300 -11.35 21.29 -8.48
N VAL A 301 -10.81 21.87 -9.55
CA VAL A 301 -10.82 21.31 -10.91
C VAL A 301 -9.41 20.97 -11.38
N GLY A 302 -9.36 20.13 -12.39
CA GLY A 302 -8.16 19.89 -13.19
C GLY A 302 -7.16 18.91 -12.56
N PRO A 303 -6.01 18.75 -13.24
CA PRO A 303 -5.04 17.71 -12.90
C PRO A 303 -4.33 17.92 -11.56
N THR A 304 -4.11 19.17 -11.16
CA THR A 304 -3.52 19.50 -9.85
C THR A 304 -4.39 18.97 -8.72
N GLN A 305 -5.71 19.06 -8.86
CA GLN A 305 -6.66 18.48 -7.91
C GLN A 305 -6.57 16.96 -7.92
N GLY A 306 -6.45 16.34 -9.11
CA GLY A 306 -6.22 14.90 -9.22
C GLY A 306 -4.97 14.45 -8.47
N HIS A 307 -3.87 15.19 -8.56
CA HIS A 307 -2.65 14.90 -7.80
C HIS A 307 -2.85 15.02 -6.29
N LYS A 308 -3.57 16.05 -5.81
CA LYS A 308 -3.88 16.22 -4.39
C LYS A 308 -4.71 15.05 -3.85
N ILE A 309 -5.74 14.64 -4.60
CA ILE A 309 -6.60 13.52 -4.23
C ILE A 309 -5.81 12.20 -4.25
N ALA A 310 -5.03 11.93 -5.30
CA ALA A 310 -4.19 10.74 -5.40
C ALA A 310 -3.20 10.66 -4.23
N HIS A 311 -2.52 11.77 -3.92
CA HIS A 311 -1.60 11.84 -2.78
C HIS A 311 -2.32 11.59 -1.44
N ALA A 312 -3.50 12.16 -1.24
CA ALA A 312 -4.26 11.90 -0.02
C ALA A 312 -4.68 10.42 0.12
N LEU A 313 -5.01 9.76 -0.98
CA LEU A 313 -5.32 8.34 -0.97
C LEU A 313 -4.07 7.49 -0.69
N THR A 314 -2.91 7.83 -1.27
CA THR A 314 -1.67 7.09 -1.03
C THR A 314 -1.15 7.27 0.39
N VAL A 315 -1.20 8.49 0.94
CA VAL A 315 -0.70 8.79 2.30
C VAL A 315 -1.75 8.45 3.36
N GLY A 316 -3.02 8.84 3.13
CA GLY A 316 -4.08 8.69 4.11
C GLY A 316 -4.59 7.26 4.24
N ALA A 317 -4.81 6.57 3.13
CA ALA A 317 -5.37 5.21 3.14
C ALA A 317 -4.29 4.12 3.24
N GLY A 318 -3.06 4.39 2.78
CA GLY A 318 -1.93 3.45 2.87
C GLY A 318 -1.32 3.31 4.27
N THR A 319 -1.74 4.16 5.23
CA THR A 319 -1.24 4.07 6.62
C THR A 319 -1.92 2.99 7.46
N TYR A 320 -2.96 2.35 6.95
CA TYR A 320 -3.71 1.33 7.66
C TYR A 320 -3.22 -0.07 7.27
N ASP A 321 -2.59 -0.75 8.23
CA ASP A 321 -2.26 -2.16 8.15
C ASP A 321 -3.27 -2.95 9.00
N ALA A 322 -4.14 -3.72 8.34
CA ALA A 322 -5.17 -4.52 9.00
C ALA A 322 -4.61 -5.56 9.98
N HIS A 323 -3.38 -5.99 9.78
CA HIS A 323 -2.72 -6.97 10.65
C HIS A 323 -2.02 -6.34 11.86
N ARG A 324 -1.94 -5.00 11.94
CA ARG A 324 -1.13 -4.29 12.94
C ARG A 324 -1.79 -3.01 13.45
N SER A 325 -3.11 -2.98 13.48
CA SER A 325 -3.91 -1.83 13.94
C SER A 325 -3.74 -1.52 15.45
N ASP A 326 -3.06 -2.38 16.18
CA ASP A 326 -2.82 -2.29 17.63
C ASP A 326 -1.39 -1.85 18.00
N LEU A 327 -0.61 -1.35 17.04
CA LEU A 327 0.73 -0.86 17.32
C LEU A 327 0.70 0.35 18.27
N ASP A 328 1.41 0.21 19.36
CA ASP A 328 1.66 1.31 20.30
C ASP A 328 2.97 2.05 19.98
N GLU A 329 3.35 3.02 20.84
CA GLU A 329 4.58 3.78 20.68
C GLU A 329 5.82 2.89 20.78
N SER A 330 5.78 1.85 21.62
CA SER A 330 6.88 0.91 21.82
C SER A 330 7.10 0.05 20.59
N ASP A 331 6.02 -0.41 19.96
CA ASP A 331 6.08 -1.19 18.73
C ASP A 331 6.62 -0.36 17.56
N ALA A 332 6.17 0.90 17.45
CA ALA A 332 6.71 1.84 16.48
C ALA A 332 8.22 2.07 16.69
N ALA A 333 8.65 2.19 17.95
CA ALA A 333 10.06 2.35 18.30
C ALA A 333 10.91 1.11 17.94
N VAL A 334 10.39 -0.09 18.16
CA VAL A 334 11.07 -1.34 17.76
C VAL A 334 11.27 -1.37 16.24
N ARG A 335 10.25 -1.05 15.46
CA ARG A 335 10.36 -0.98 13.99
C ARG A 335 11.38 0.08 13.53
N VAL A 336 11.38 1.26 14.16
CA VAL A 336 12.38 2.30 13.88
C VAL A 336 13.77 1.79 14.18
N LEU A 337 13.96 1.12 15.33
CA LEU A 337 15.27 0.57 15.72
C LEU A 337 15.75 -0.51 14.73
N GLU A 338 14.87 -1.42 14.34
CA GLU A 338 15.19 -2.47 13.36
C GLU A 338 15.59 -1.87 12.01
N HIS A 339 14.86 -0.87 11.55
CA HIS A 339 15.16 -0.19 10.28
C HIS A 339 16.42 0.69 10.36
N LEU A 340 16.63 1.39 11.48
CA LEU A 340 17.83 2.24 11.67
C LEU A 340 19.10 1.43 11.88
N ARG A 341 19.03 0.24 12.46
CA ARG A 341 20.21 -0.59 12.79
C ARG A 341 21.16 -0.79 11.59
N PRO A 342 20.69 -1.18 10.40
CA PRO A 342 21.58 -1.31 9.23
C PRO A 342 22.00 0.04 8.64
N LEU A 343 21.18 1.10 8.80
CA LEU A 343 21.44 2.43 8.24
C LEU A 343 22.46 3.23 9.05
N ASP A 344 22.43 3.09 10.37
CA ASP A 344 23.19 3.93 11.29
C ASP A 344 23.60 3.18 12.56
N ALA A 345 24.33 2.09 12.39
CA ALA A 345 24.81 1.28 13.51
C ALA A 345 25.69 2.07 14.49
N ARG A 346 26.43 3.08 14.01
CA ARG A 346 27.29 3.92 14.87
C ARG A 346 26.48 4.90 15.71
N GLY A 347 25.50 5.56 15.11
CA GLY A 347 24.65 6.51 15.83
C GLY A 347 23.70 5.85 16.83
N LEU A 348 23.44 4.54 16.67
CA LEU A 348 22.64 3.77 17.60
C LEU A 348 23.47 3.22 18.78
N SER A 349 24.81 3.27 18.75
CA SER A 349 25.65 2.79 19.86
C SER A 349 25.37 3.51 21.17
N ASP A 350 24.98 4.79 21.09
CA ASP A 350 24.68 5.63 22.24
C ASP A 350 23.20 5.57 22.69
N VAL A 351 22.36 4.87 21.93
CA VAL A 351 20.94 4.69 22.25
C VAL A 351 20.77 3.45 23.14
N ARG A 352 20.52 3.65 24.43
CA ARG A 352 20.21 2.55 25.33
C ARG A 352 18.84 1.96 25.03
N ARG A 353 18.66 0.67 25.32
CA ARG A 353 17.39 -0.01 25.19
C ARG A 353 16.33 0.69 26.05
N GLY A 354 15.28 1.22 25.43
CA GLY A 354 14.22 1.98 26.11
C GLY A 354 14.38 3.51 26.10
N ASP A 355 15.49 4.05 25.60
CA ASP A 355 15.66 5.50 25.45
C ASP A 355 14.97 5.99 24.16
N LEU A 356 13.65 6.13 24.25
CA LEU A 356 12.80 6.50 23.12
C LEU A 356 13.03 7.93 22.64
N ASP A 357 13.50 8.82 23.52
CA ASP A 357 13.76 10.23 23.16
C ASP A 357 14.98 10.33 22.26
N LYS A 358 16.08 9.66 22.62
CA LYS A 358 17.27 9.60 21.75
C LYS A 358 16.99 8.88 20.44
N LEU A 359 16.18 7.80 20.48
CA LEU A 359 15.78 7.10 19.27
C LEU A 359 14.97 7.99 18.34
N SER A 360 14.02 8.75 18.87
CA SER A 360 13.20 9.66 18.07
C SER A 360 14.02 10.81 17.47
N ALA A 361 14.94 11.39 18.25
CA ALA A 361 15.84 12.43 17.74
C ALA A 361 16.76 11.88 16.62
N ARG A 362 17.24 10.64 16.76
CA ARG A 362 18.06 10.00 15.72
C ARG A 362 17.24 9.69 14.47
N ALA A 363 16.02 9.21 14.63
CA ALA A 363 15.08 8.98 13.54
C ALA A 363 14.78 10.27 12.76
N ASP A 364 14.59 11.39 13.44
CA ASP A 364 14.36 12.68 12.79
C ASP A 364 15.59 13.15 11.99
N ALA A 365 16.79 13.00 12.54
CA ALA A 365 18.04 13.32 11.85
C ALA A 365 18.25 12.47 10.57
N MET A 366 17.88 11.20 10.62
CA MET A 366 18.03 10.28 9.48
C MET A 366 16.94 10.43 8.42
N ARG A 367 15.83 11.12 8.73
CA ARG A 367 14.73 11.36 7.79
C ARG A 367 15.15 12.10 6.52
N ALA A 368 16.21 12.91 6.57
CA ALA A 368 16.76 13.59 5.39
C ALA A 368 17.20 12.63 4.27
N ARG A 369 17.44 11.36 4.59
CA ARG A 369 17.80 10.31 3.62
C ARG A 369 16.60 9.54 3.08
N ALA A 370 15.39 9.85 3.56
CA ALA A 370 14.20 9.13 3.17
C ALA A 370 13.78 9.46 1.72
N PRO A 371 13.22 8.49 0.98
CA PRO A 371 12.75 8.70 -0.39
C PRO A 371 11.46 9.51 -0.47
N PHE A 372 10.67 9.59 0.63
CA PHE A 372 9.40 10.28 0.66
C PHE A 372 9.40 11.45 1.64
N ALA A 373 8.68 12.51 1.28
CA ALA A 373 8.34 13.60 2.19
C ALA A 373 6.98 13.31 2.85
N ALA A 374 6.95 12.45 3.86
CA ALA A 374 5.72 12.08 4.53
C ALA A 374 5.25 13.13 5.54
N ALA A 375 3.94 13.38 5.56
CA ALA A 375 3.30 14.08 6.66
C ALA A 375 3.42 13.25 7.95
N ALA A 376 3.37 13.91 9.11
CA ALA A 376 3.38 13.19 10.37
C ALA A 376 2.04 12.47 10.56
N PRO A 377 2.03 11.13 10.70
CA PRO A 377 0.82 10.39 11.01
C PRO A 377 0.27 10.78 12.40
N PHE A 378 -0.93 10.36 12.68
CA PHE A 378 -1.51 10.51 14.01
C PHE A 378 -0.64 9.81 15.07
N GLY A 379 -0.48 10.42 16.23
CA GLY A 379 0.22 9.86 17.39
C GLY A 379 -0.14 10.65 18.65
N ARG A 380 -0.19 9.97 19.78
CA ARG A 380 -0.58 10.53 21.08
C ARG A 380 0.46 11.53 21.62
N SER A 381 1.74 11.25 21.38
CA SER A 381 2.86 12.08 21.77
C SER A 381 3.58 12.69 20.56
N LEU A 382 4.36 13.77 20.77
CA LEU A 382 5.23 14.32 19.75
C LEU A 382 6.28 13.30 19.30
N ARG A 383 6.81 12.55 20.23
CA ARG A 383 7.80 11.50 20.03
C ARG A 383 7.23 10.38 19.15
N GLU A 384 6.05 9.87 19.49
CA GLU A 384 5.35 8.85 18.69
C GLU A 384 5.12 9.34 17.25
N ARG A 385 4.65 10.59 17.09
CA ARG A 385 4.49 11.20 15.74
C ARG A 385 5.80 11.26 14.97
N THR A 386 6.90 11.56 15.62
CA THR A 386 8.23 11.62 14.98
C THR A 386 8.67 10.22 14.52
N LEU A 387 8.52 9.21 15.36
CA LEU A 387 8.85 7.81 15.02
C LEU A 387 7.99 7.31 13.84
N ARG A 388 6.68 7.53 13.89
CA ARG A 388 5.77 7.14 12.80
C ARG A 388 6.04 7.91 11.50
N ARG A 389 6.37 9.20 11.60
CA ARG A 389 6.75 10.01 10.44
C ARG A 389 8.03 9.49 9.78
N TYR A 390 9.00 9.07 10.58
CA TYR A 390 10.21 8.42 10.07
C TYR A 390 9.86 7.16 9.28
N LEU A 391 9.08 6.26 9.84
CA LEU A 391 8.66 5.01 9.17
C LEU A 391 7.91 5.31 7.86
N ALA A 392 6.93 6.20 7.89
CA ALA A 392 6.17 6.60 6.71
C ALA A 392 7.05 7.20 5.60
N SER A 393 8.11 7.94 5.97
CA SER A 393 9.07 8.50 5.00
C SER A 393 9.89 7.43 4.27
N PHE A 394 10.00 6.24 4.85
CA PHE A 394 10.62 5.08 4.22
C PHE A 394 9.60 4.08 3.64
N GLY A 395 8.30 4.41 3.65
CA GLY A 395 7.24 3.53 3.17
C GLY A 395 6.96 2.33 4.10
N ILE A 396 7.33 2.45 5.38
CA ILE A 396 7.03 1.43 6.40
C ILE A 396 5.74 1.82 7.10
N GLU A 397 4.76 0.94 7.03
CA GLU A 397 3.48 1.15 7.68
C GLU A 397 3.61 1.10 9.21
N SER A 398 3.03 2.06 9.87
CA SER A 398 2.98 2.12 11.33
C SER A 398 1.65 2.72 11.79
N PRO A 399 0.53 2.04 11.54
CA PRO A 399 -0.77 2.54 11.95
C PRO A 399 -0.83 2.71 13.46
N PRO A 400 -1.43 3.80 13.98
CA PRO A 400 -1.58 3.98 15.41
C PRO A 400 -2.55 2.94 15.98
N LYS A 401 -2.38 2.61 17.27
CA LYS A 401 -3.37 1.83 17.99
C LYS A 401 -4.69 2.59 18.01
N LEU A 402 -5.67 2.06 17.33
CA LEU A 402 -7.01 2.63 17.24
C LEU A 402 -7.95 1.83 18.13
N THR A 403 -8.80 2.53 18.84
CA THR A 403 -9.99 1.93 19.38
C THR A 403 -10.85 1.52 18.19
N SER A 404 -10.99 0.23 17.96
CA SER A 404 -11.76 -0.35 16.86
C SER A 404 -13.28 -0.17 17.08
N ASP A 405 -13.69 1.01 17.53
CA ASP A 405 -15.10 1.28 17.75
C ASP A 405 -15.76 1.72 16.43
N ARG A 406 -16.56 0.82 15.92
CA ARG A 406 -17.40 1.05 14.73
C ARG A 406 -18.36 2.23 14.93
N ARG A 407 -18.83 2.44 16.16
CA ARG A 407 -19.71 3.57 16.49
C ARG A 407 -19.00 4.90 16.29
N GLU A 408 -17.74 4.98 16.68
CA GLU A 408 -16.91 6.19 16.49
C GLU A 408 -16.69 6.48 15.00
N ALA A 409 -16.48 5.44 14.18
CA ALA A 409 -16.37 5.59 12.73
C ALA A 409 -17.68 6.09 12.11
N ASP A 410 -18.82 5.55 12.53
CA ASP A 410 -20.13 6.00 12.06
C ASP A 410 -20.43 7.46 12.47
N VAL A 411 -20.06 7.86 13.70
CA VAL A 411 -20.19 9.25 14.17
C VAL A 411 -19.33 10.18 13.33
N SER A 412 -18.07 9.83 13.08
CA SER A 412 -17.15 10.62 12.26
C SER A 412 -17.66 10.80 10.82
N LEU A 413 -18.27 9.77 10.25
CA LEU A 413 -18.89 9.84 8.93
C LEU A 413 -20.10 10.78 8.91
N VAL A 414 -20.99 10.67 9.91
CA VAL A 414 -22.17 11.55 10.04
C VAL A 414 -21.75 13.01 10.19
N GLU A 415 -20.74 13.28 11.01
CA GLU A 415 -20.17 14.63 11.18
C GLU A 415 -19.58 15.18 9.89
N ALA A 416 -18.85 14.34 9.12
CA ALA A 416 -18.31 14.72 7.83
C ALA A 416 -19.43 15.13 6.85
N LEU A 417 -20.51 14.34 6.75
CA LEU A 417 -21.65 14.66 5.90
C LEU A 417 -22.39 15.92 6.37
N ALA A 418 -22.56 16.11 7.68
CA ALA A 418 -23.16 17.32 8.24
C ALA A 418 -22.31 18.56 7.94
N GLN A 419 -20.99 18.44 7.96
CA GLN A 419 -20.05 19.51 7.60
C GLN A 419 -20.13 19.84 6.10
N LEU A 420 -20.22 18.84 5.21
CA LEU A 420 -20.41 19.07 3.78
C LEU A 420 -21.68 19.86 3.48
N GLY A 421 -22.75 19.66 4.25
CA GLY A 421 -23.95 20.49 4.16
C GLY A 421 -23.77 21.95 4.54
N ARG A 422 -22.60 22.39 5.03
CA ARG A 422 -22.27 23.77 5.37
C ARG A 422 -21.22 24.37 4.43
N THR A 423 -20.58 23.57 3.58
CA THR A 423 -19.52 24.02 2.67
C THR A 423 -20.07 24.84 1.51
N LYS A 424 -19.23 25.78 1.02
CA LYS A 424 -19.50 26.54 -0.20
C LYS A 424 -18.35 26.32 -1.18
N PRO A 425 -18.59 26.16 -2.48
CA PRO A 425 -19.91 26.06 -3.14
C PRO A 425 -20.68 24.80 -2.70
N ARG A 426 -22.02 24.85 -2.83
CA ARG A 426 -22.90 23.72 -2.45
C ARG A 426 -22.61 22.50 -3.31
N ALA A 427 -22.68 21.31 -2.71
CA ALA A 427 -22.54 20.07 -3.43
C ALA A 427 -23.72 19.83 -4.39
N SER A 428 -23.44 19.36 -5.62
CA SER A 428 -24.44 18.79 -6.53
C SER A 428 -24.56 17.28 -6.31
N LEU A 429 -23.43 16.63 -5.99
CA LEU A 429 -23.36 15.20 -5.73
C LEU A 429 -22.46 14.94 -4.52
N VAL A 430 -22.92 14.10 -3.62
CA VAL A 430 -22.10 13.51 -2.55
C VAL A 430 -22.06 12.00 -2.75
N HIS A 431 -20.90 11.49 -3.08
CA HIS A 431 -20.66 10.06 -3.28
C HIS A 431 -19.91 9.49 -2.08
N VAL A 432 -20.59 8.64 -1.33
CA VAL A 432 -20.04 8.01 -0.11
C VAL A 432 -19.57 6.60 -0.45
N VAL A 433 -18.34 6.27 -0.14
CA VAL A 433 -17.78 4.92 -0.22
C VAL A 433 -17.50 4.45 1.21
N ALA A 434 -18.37 3.60 1.72
CA ALA A 434 -18.35 3.17 3.11
C ALA A 434 -19.13 1.86 3.31
N PRO A 435 -18.79 1.08 4.36
CA PRO A 435 -19.71 0.05 4.83
C PRO A 435 -21.06 0.67 5.24
N PRO A 436 -22.17 -0.07 5.15
CA PRO A 436 -23.43 0.43 5.64
C PRO A 436 -23.37 0.65 7.16
N PRO A 437 -23.79 1.82 7.68
CA PRO A 437 -23.71 2.15 9.10
C PRO A 437 -24.65 1.30 9.94
N ASP A 438 -24.43 1.25 11.23
CA ASP A 438 -25.29 0.56 12.17
C ASP A 438 -26.64 1.29 12.36
N ALA A 439 -27.65 0.56 12.84
CA ALA A 439 -29.01 1.08 13.01
C ALA A 439 -29.07 2.32 13.93
N GLU A 440 -28.19 2.39 14.91
CA GLU A 440 -28.09 3.52 15.85
C GLU A 440 -27.67 4.84 15.18
N ALA A 441 -26.86 4.77 14.12
CA ALA A 441 -26.39 5.94 13.38
C ALA A 441 -27.40 6.45 12.33
N LEU A 442 -28.37 5.61 11.90
CA LEU A 442 -29.32 5.94 10.84
C LEU A 442 -30.16 7.21 11.08
N PRO A 443 -30.66 7.53 12.28
CA PRO A 443 -31.43 8.75 12.50
C PRO A 443 -30.61 10.01 12.20
N LYS A 444 -29.41 10.12 12.76
CA LYS A 444 -28.50 11.25 12.56
C LYS A 444 -28.01 11.33 11.10
N LEU A 445 -27.71 10.19 10.51
CA LEU A 445 -27.36 10.10 9.09
C LEU A 445 -28.51 10.59 8.21
N GLY A 446 -29.74 10.20 8.52
CA GLY A 446 -30.94 10.64 7.81
C GLY A 446 -31.15 12.15 7.86
N GLU A 447 -30.81 12.80 8.97
CA GLU A 447 -30.85 14.27 9.08
C GLU A 447 -29.80 14.91 8.16
N ALA A 448 -28.56 14.39 8.16
CA ALA A 448 -27.48 14.89 7.30
C ALA A 448 -27.85 14.73 5.81
N VAL A 449 -28.34 13.56 5.41
CA VAL A 449 -28.77 13.27 4.03
C VAL A 449 -29.94 14.17 3.61
N ARG A 450 -30.98 14.31 4.44
CA ARG A 450 -32.11 15.21 4.14
C ARG A 450 -31.68 16.68 4.03
N ARG A 451 -30.69 17.09 4.81
CA ARG A 451 -30.12 18.45 4.71
C ARG A 451 -29.43 18.66 3.37
N LEU A 452 -28.59 17.71 2.93
CA LEU A 452 -27.93 17.74 1.63
C LEU A 452 -28.96 17.73 0.49
N ALA A 453 -29.97 16.86 0.55
CA ALA A 453 -31.02 16.79 -0.44
C ALA A 453 -31.83 18.08 -0.56
N ARG A 454 -32.17 18.75 0.58
CA ARG A 454 -32.84 20.06 0.56
C ARG A 454 -32.00 21.16 -0.08
N GLN A 455 -30.68 21.00 -0.13
CA GLN A 455 -29.74 21.91 -0.80
C GLN A 455 -29.54 21.59 -2.28
N GLY A 456 -30.22 20.55 -2.79
CA GLY A 456 -30.12 20.09 -4.18
C GLY A 456 -29.04 19.04 -4.44
N ALA A 457 -28.36 18.55 -3.41
CA ALA A 457 -27.35 17.52 -3.57
C ALA A 457 -27.98 16.11 -3.72
N ALA A 458 -27.57 15.37 -4.75
CA ALA A 458 -27.84 13.94 -4.83
C ALA A 458 -26.85 13.19 -3.93
N VAL A 459 -27.33 12.20 -3.17
CA VAL A 459 -26.49 11.35 -2.33
C VAL A 459 -26.48 9.93 -2.89
N SER A 460 -25.30 9.44 -3.22
CA SER A 460 -25.08 8.06 -3.65
C SER A 460 -24.12 7.36 -2.69
N TRP A 461 -24.29 6.07 -2.51
CA TRP A 461 -23.52 5.28 -1.56
C TRP A 461 -23.00 4.01 -2.22
N SER A 462 -21.69 3.89 -2.35
CA SER A 462 -21.02 2.67 -2.79
C SER A 462 -20.62 1.83 -1.59
N VAL A 463 -21.11 0.60 -1.57
CA VAL A 463 -20.81 -0.37 -0.51
C VAL A 463 -19.71 -1.30 -1.01
N PRO A 464 -18.51 -1.28 -0.39
CA PRO A 464 -17.45 -2.23 -0.69
C PRO A 464 -17.86 -3.67 -0.33
N PRO A 465 -17.42 -4.68 -1.09
CA PRO A 465 -17.71 -6.07 -0.78
C PRO A 465 -16.96 -6.49 0.50
N ILE A 466 -17.64 -7.24 1.37
CA ILE A 466 -17.04 -7.74 2.62
C ILE A 466 -16.46 -9.16 2.47
N GLU A 467 -16.76 -9.85 1.38
CA GLU A 467 -16.32 -11.21 1.13
C GLU A 467 -14.79 -11.38 1.23
N PRO A 468 -13.95 -10.47 0.68
CA PRO A 468 -12.49 -10.57 0.84
C PRO A 468 -12.02 -10.51 2.29
N ALA A 469 -12.71 -9.75 3.14
CA ALA A 469 -12.39 -9.66 4.57
C ALA A 469 -12.72 -10.95 5.33
N LEU A 470 -13.63 -11.76 4.79
CA LEU A 470 -14.08 -13.03 5.38
C LEU A 470 -13.36 -14.24 4.79
N SER A 471 -12.48 -14.04 3.81
CA SER A 471 -11.67 -15.12 3.26
C SER A 471 -10.60 -15.52 4.26
N PRO A 472 -10.53 -16.80 4.64
CA PRO A 472 -9.50 -17.23 5.57
C PRO A 472 -8.11 -17.12 4.93
N PRO A 473 -7.05 -16.90 5.73
CA PRO A 473 -5.69 -16.70 5.23
C PRO A 473 -5.14 -17.82 4.35
N TRP A 474 -5.63 -19.06 4.54
CA TRP A 474 -5.21 -20.23 3.74
C TRP A 474 -5.87 -20.30 2.36
N GLU A 475 -6.92 -19.53 2.09
CA GLU A 475 -7.52 -19.37 0.76
C GLU A 475 -6.86 -18.25 -0.06
N ASP A 476 -5.85 -17.56 0.51
CA ASP A 476 -5.12 -16.52 -0.21
C ASP A 476 -4.08 -17.17 -1.14
N PRO A 477 -4.29 -17.18 -2.45
CA PRO A 477 -3.36 -17.79 -3.40
C PRO A 477 -2.02 -17.05 -3.48
N THR A 478 -1.95 -15.82 -2.93
CA THR A 478 -0.73 -15.01 -2.94
C THR A 478 0.14 -15.26 -1.71
N ARG A 479 -0.40 -15.90 -0.69
CA ARG A 479 0.34 -16.24 0.52
C ARG A 479 1.13 -17.52 0.25
N THR A 480 2.40 -17.39 -0.05
CA THR A 480 3.35 -18.51 0.01
C THR A 480 3.28 -19.09 1.43
N PRO A 481 2.96 -20.39 1.59
CA PRO A 481 3.00 -20.98 2.92
C PRO A 481 4.39 -20.75 3.49
N PRO A 482 4.51 -20.32 4.75
CA PRO A 482 5.81 -20.18 5.39
C PRO A 482 6.48 -21.55 5.36
N ASP A 483 7.60 -21.64 4.69
CA ASP A 483 8.30 -22.90 4.42
C ASP A 483 8.73 -23.66 5.68
N GLU A 484 8.57 -23.10 6.88
CA GLU A 484 9.12 -23.66 8.13
C GLU A 484 8.32 -23.35 9.42
N GLU A 485 7.11 -22.84 9.37
CA GLU A 485 6.33 -22.77 10.61
C GLU A 485 5.84 -24.18 11.00
N GLU A 486 6.40 -24.69 12.07
CA GLU A 486 5.94 -25.91 12.73
C GLU A 486 4.43 -25.80 12.96
N PRO A 487 3.62 -26.72 12.44
CA PRO A 487 2.18 -26.55 12.46
C PRO A 487 1.68 -26.55 13.89
N LEU A 488 1.03 -25.46 14.29
CA LEU A 488 0.47 -25.21 15.62
C LEU A 488 -0.51 -26.29 16.13
N LEU A 489 -0.99 -27.17 15.24
CA LEU A 489 -1.94 -28.22 15.60
C LEU A 489 -1.35 -29.62 15.38
N PRO A 490 -1.65 -30.57 16.28
CA PRO A 490 -1.30 -31.98 16.09
C PRO A 490 -2.00 -32.56 14.86
N PRO A 491 -1.48 -33.65 14.24
CA PRO A 491 -1.99 -34.20 12.99
C PRO A 491 -3.50 -34.45 12.94
N ARG A 492 -4.07 -34.96 14.04
CA ARG A 492 -5.52 -35.20 14.17
C ARG A 492 -6.31 -33.89 14.19
N GLY A 493 -5.85 -32.90 14.92
CA GLY A 493 -6.48 -31.59 14.97
C GLY A 493 -6.45 -30.85 13.63
N ARG A 494 -5.42 -31.07 12.81
CA ARG A 494 -5.32 -30.52 11.44
C ARG A 494 -6.37 -31.09 10.51
N ALA A 495 -6.57 -32.41 10.52
CA ALA A 495 -7.58 -33.05 9.68
C ALA A 495 -9.00 -32.60 10.04
N GLU A 496 -9.28 -32.46 11.32
CA GLU A 496 -10.57 -31.97 11.81
C GLU A 496 -10.77 -30.49 11.49
N PHE A 497 -9.76 -29.65 11.67
CA PHE A 497 -9.78 -28.24 11.30
C PHE A 497 -9.97 -28.07 9.78
N ALA A 498 -9.25 -28.80 8.94
CA ALA A 498 -9.40 -28.76 7.49
C ALA A 498 -10.81 -29.13 7.04
N ARG A 499 -11.50 -30.01 7.76
CA ARG A 499 -12.90 -30.40 7.49
C ARG A 499 -13.91 -29.36 7.93
N LEU A 500 -13.71 -28.74 9.10
CA LEU A 500 -14.68 -27.84 9.72
C LEU A 500 -14.50 -26.37 9.29
N ALA A 501 -13.27 -25.95 9.01
CA ALA A 501 -12.95 -24.57 8.66
C ALA A 501 -13.75 -24.02 7.47
N PRO A 502 -13.91 -24.73 6.34
CA PRO A 502 -14.68 -24.23 5.21
C PRO A 502 -16.18 -24.08 5.54
N ILE A 503 -16.73 -24.98 6.37
CA ILE A 503 -18.13 -24.92 6.82
C ILE A 503 -18.35 -23.71 7.71
N ALA A 504 -17.45 -23.49 8.66
CA ALA A 504 -17.49 -22.33 9.56
C ALA A 504 -17.34 -21.01 8.78
N ALA A 505 -16.40 -20.96 7.83
CA ALA A 505 -16.20 -19.79 6.98
C ALA A 505 -17.46 -19.46 6.17
N GLU A 506 -18.11 -20.44 5.58
CA GLU A 506 -19.34 -20.22 4.81
C GLU A 506 -20.50 -19.75 5.72
N ALA A 507 -20.64 -20.31 6.91
CA ALA A 507 -21.63 -19.86 7.89
C ALA A 507 -21.41 -18.39 8.29
N VAL A 508 -20.15 -17.97 8.47
CA VAL A 508 -19.78 -16.57 8.74
C VAL A 508 -20.12 -15.68 7.54
N ARG A 509 -19.79 -16.11 6.32
CA ARG A 509 -20.12 -15.37 5.08
C ARG A 509 -21.62 -15.15 4.94
N ILE A 510 -22.44 -16.18 5.15
CA ILE A 510 -23.92 -16.07 5.07
C ILE A 510 -24.45 -15.06 6.10
N ARG A 511 -23.99 -15.15 7.35
CA ARG A 511 -24.39 -14.21 8.40
C ARG A 511 -24.00 -12.77 8.07
N ALA A 512 -22.78 -12.57 7.59
CA ALA A 512 -22.26 -11.25 7.23
C ALA A 512 -23.04 -10.63 6.07
N ARG A 513 -23.33 -11.42 5.01
CA ARG A 513 -24.18 -10.97 3.88
C ARG A 513 -25.60 -10.59 4.33
N ALA A 514 -26.21 -11.39 5.21
CA ALA A 514 -27.52 -11.10 5.74
C ALA A 514 -27.53 -9.82 6.61
N ALA A 515 -26.50 -9.61 7.43
CA ALA A 515 -26.33 -8.39 8.22
C ALA A 515 -26.13 -7.16 7.33
N GLN A 516 -25.27 -7.26 6.33
CA GLN A 516 -25.05 -6.20 5.35
C GLN A 516 -26.34 -5.85 4.59
N GLY A 517 -27.09 -6.84 4.13
CA GLY A 517 -28.36 -6.63 3.44
C GLY A 517 -29.38 -5.87 4.28
N ARG A 518 -29.49 -6.16 5.57
CA ARG A 518 -30.36 -5.41 6.51
C ARG A 518 -29.93 -3.95 6.65
N ARG A 519 -28.64 -3.68 6.76
CA ARG A 519 -28.08 -2.32 6.88
C ARG A 519 -28.28 -1.52 5.58
N GLU A 520 -28.05 -2.15 4.42
CA GLU A 520 -28.31 -1.53 3.12
C GLU A 520 -29.78 -1.15 2.95
N ALA A 521 -30.70 -1.99 3.44
CA ALA A 521 -32.13 -1.68 3.44
C ALA A 521 -32.44 -0.42 4.27
N GLY A 522 -31.72 -0.22 5.39
CA GLY A 522 -31.79 1.01 6.18
C GLY A 522 -31.40 2.25 5.37
N LEU A 523 -30.28 2.20 4.63
CA LEU A 523 -29.83 3.30 3.75
C LEU A 523 -30.86 3.61 2.65
N ARG A 524 -31.41 2.60 2.00
CA ARG A 524 -32.44 2.79 0.95
C ARG A 524 -33.68 3.50 1.48
N LYS A 525 -34.10 3.21 2.73
CA LYS A 525 -35.22 3.92 3.39
C LYS A 525 -34.94 5.42 3.60
N LEU A 526 -33.67 5.85 3.65
CA LEU A 526 -33.32 7.25 3.73
C LEU A 526 -33.30 7.97 2.37
N GLY A 527 -33.67 7.28 1.27
CA GLY A 527 -33.66 7.83 -0.09
C GLY A 527 -32.25 7.87 -0.72
N VAL A 528 -31.29 7.16 -0.17
CA VAL A 528 -29.92 7.09 -0.71
C VAL A 528 -29.85 6.04 -1.80
N ARG A 529 -29.23 6.38 -2.94
CA ARG A 529 -28.94 5.41 -4.02
C ARG A 529 -27.78 4.52 -3.60
N VAL A 530 -28.06 3.26 -3.29
CA VAL A 530 -27.05 2.28 -2.89
C VAL A 530 -26.52 1.52 -4.09
N ILE A 531 -25.20 1.52 -4.27
CA ILE A 531 -24.46 0.85 -5.34
C ILE A 531 -23.52 -0.15 -4.66
N ARG A 532 -23.40 -1.37 -5.17
CA ARG A 532 -22.40 -2.32 -4.71
C ARG A 532 -21.16 -2.21 -5.60
N VAL A 533 -20.01 -2.03 -4.99
CA VAL A 533 -18.72 -2.04 -5.72
C VAL A 533 -18.50 -3.45 -6.23
N LYS A 534 -18.28 -3.60 -7.53
CA LYS A 534 -17.93 -4.87 -8.15
C LYS A 534 -16.42 -5.01 -8.18
N HIS A 535 -15.95 -6.20 -7.89
CA HIS A 535 -14.54 -6.54 -8.12
C HIS A 535 -14.29 -6.58 -9.63
N ALA A 536 -13.42 -5.71 -10.14
CA ALA A 536 -12.91 -5.87 -11.49
C ALA A 536 -11.85 -6.98 -11.45
N PRO A 537 -11.96 -8.06 -12.25
CA PRO A 537 -10.95 -9.10 -12.27
C PRO A 537 -9.58 -8.48 -12.59
N THR A 538 -8.58 -8.84 -11.83
CA THR A 538 -7.19 -8.48 -12.15
C THR A 538 -6.70 -9.38 -13.27
N ALA A 539 -5.66 -8.99 -14.01
CA ALA A 539 -5.06 -9.84 -15.04
C ALA A 539 -4.71 -11.24 -14.50
N ARG A 540 -4.27 -11.29 -13.23
CA ARG A 540 -3.95 -12.55 -12.53
C ARG A 540 -5.20 -13.38 -12.17
N ASP A 541 -6.36 -12.75 -11.95
CA ASP A 541 -7.63 -13.47 -11.76
C ASP A 541 -8.10 -14.11 -13.07
N SER A 542 -7.77 -13.52 -14.21
CA SER A 542 -8.03 -14.09 -15.54
C SER A 542 -7.09 -15.28 -15.84
N GLU A 543 -5.82 -15.18 -15.48
CA GLU A 543 -4.85 -16.27 -15.62
C GLU A 543 -5.19 -17.49 -14.74
N LEU A 544 -5.62 -17.24 -13.48
CA LEU A 544 -6.06 -18.31 -12.57
C LEU A 544 -7.39 -18.95 -12.98
N ALA A 545 -8.25 -18.23 -13.71
CA ALA A 545 -9.49 -18.76 -14.24
C ALA A 545 -9.29 -19.59 -15.52
N GLU A 546 -8.15 -19.41 -16.21
CA GLU A 546 -7.77 -20.18 -17.39
C GLU A 546 -6.97 -21.48 -17.05
N GLU A 547 -6.48 -21.63 -15.82
CA GLU A 547 -5.91 -22.91 -15.40
C GLU A 547 -7.01 -23.98 -15.34
N PRO A 548 -6.93 -25.04 -16.17
CA PRO A 548 -7.93 -26.12 -16.14
C PRO A 548 -7.89 -26.79 -14.77
N ALA A 549 -9.07 -26.96 -14.17
CA ALA A 549 -9.21 -27.67 -12.91
C ALA A 549 -8.44 -29.01 -12.98
N PRO A 550 -7.64 -29.35 -11.94
CA PRO A 550 -6.92 -30.63 -11.95
C PRO A 550 -7.93 -31.77 -12.14
N ALA A 551 -7.67 -32.59 -13.14
CA ALA A 551 -8.50 -33.72 -13.46
C ALA A 551 -8.73 -34.56 -12.20
N PRO A 552 -9.97 -35.00 -11.92
CA PRO A 552 -10.25 -35.82 -10.75
C PRO A 552 -9.35 -37.06 -10.80
N ALA A 553 -8.61 -37.29 -9.72
CA ALA A 553 -7.75 -38.46 -9.58
C ALA A 553 -8.62 -39.70 -9.78
N GLU A 554 -8.43 -40.39 -10.90
CA GLU A 554 -9.04 -41.69 -11.14
C GLU A 554 -8.69 -42.62 -9.98
N ALA A 555 -9.71 -43.01 -9.24
CA ALA A 555 -9.60 -44.05 -8.25
C ALA A 555 -9.12 -45.32 -8.95
N ARG A 556 -7.82 -45.63 -8.85
CA ARG A 556 -7.32 -46.94 -9.19
C ARG A 556 -7.87 -47.91 -8.17
N ALA A 557 -8.97 -48.57 -8.56
CA ALA A 557 -9.41 -49.81 -8.00
C ALA A 557 -8.46 -50.92 -8.51
N SER A 558 -7.72 -51.51 -7.62
CA SER A 558 -7.35 -52.94 -7.62
C SER A 558 -6.60 -53.26 -6.32
#